data_79e06a4300e01628c53b8c58a3595acb
#
_entry.id   79e06a4300e01628c53b8c58a3595acb
#
_cell.length_a   1.000
_cell.length_b   1.000
_cell.length_c   1.000
_cell.angle_alpha   90.00
_cell.angle_beta   90.00
_cell.angle_gamma   90.00
#
_symmetry.space_group_name_H-M   'P 1'
#
loop_
_entity.id
_entity.type
_entity.pdbx_description
1 polymer ?
#
loop_
_entity_poly.entity_id
_entity_poly.type
_entity_poly.pdbx_seq_one_letter_code
_entity_poly.pdbx_strand_id
1 'polypeptide(L)'
;VTDFPDRWQVSGLELPVSYVYEPGAGHDGVTIEVRLEQLGVLEPEPFTWQVPGLREDLATALIRGLPKRVRTSFVPAPDFARRAVAWLRERGTGDEVAFPEALGRALNALTGERVDPGDWRPEAVDSHLRPTFVVVEGRKELGRGEDLVALKTQLSAKVAARLTRSAGRIATTGRIAWDFGKLPLTQRLGKGVEGYPCLVDEGGSVGVQVVDSAAKAERLHAAGLRRLLTLVNPSPIRWVVSHLGNSEKLALGASQYDSVPELLQDAWLKASDRLLRAIKDPVQVRDERDFQCVADMVRADCPTTMATVVSTAARALAAQAMVERRLAALPENDEVRSDITEQLANLTFKRFISATPDPWFDRIPVWIEACDTRLMSRGRNPGRDERNRAEIMELEARYGQLCDAQPSGPLSTEVEEIAFLLEELRVSLFAQGTRTLVPVSAKRISQAMGRIG
;
A
#
# COMPACT_ATOMS: atom_id res chain seq x y z
N VAL A 1 8.06 29.23 24.15
CA VAL A 1 8.45 28.44 22.96
C VAL A 1 9.61 29.17 22.33
N THR A 2 10.77 28.54 22.29
CA THR A 2 11.95 29.08 21.59
C THR A 2 11.69 29.02 20.09
N ASP A 3 11.92 30.11 19.37
CA ASP A 3 11.68 30.19 17.92
C ASP A 3 12.61 29.25 17.13
N PHE A 4 13.79 28.95 17.69
CA PHE A 4 14.80 28.05 17.15
C PHE A 4 15.23 27.03 18.20
N PRO A 5 14.47 25.90 18.32
CA PRO A 5 14.78 24.87 19.30
C PRO A 5 15.97 24.00 18.86
N ASP A 6 16.85 23.62 19.80
CA ASP A 6 17.95 22.68 19.52
C ASP A 6 17.48 21.22 19.34
N ARG A 7 16.19 20.96 19.58
CA ARG A 7 15.59 19.63 19.47
C ARG A 7 14.19 19.70 18.89
N TRP A 8 13.91 18.83 17.95
CA TRP A 8 12.55 18.61 17.42
C TRP A 8 11.88 17.48 18.16
N GLN A 9 10.71 17.75 18.73
CA GLN A 9 9.89 16.71 19.39
C GLN A 9 8.83 16.21 18.43
N VAL A 10 8.86 14.91 18.11
CA VAL A 10 7.90 14.26 17.22
C VAL A 10 7.74 12.79 17.60
N SER A 11 6.49 12.31 17.66
CA SER A 11 6.18 10.88 17.95
C SER A 11 6.88 10.33 19.20
N GLY A 12 7.05 11.16 20.23
CA GLY A 12 7.75 10.79 21.47
C GLY A 12 9.28 10.71 21.36
N LEU A 13 9.84 11.11 20.20
CA LEU A 13 11.28 11.21 19.95
C LEU A 13 11.75 12.66 20.10
N GLU A 14 13.01 12.80 20.52
CA GLU A 14 13.73 14.07 20.51
C GLU A 14 14.86 13.98 19.47
N LEU A 15 14.74 14.73 18.38
CA LEU A 15 15.71 14.77 17.31
C LEU A 15 16.59 16.00 17.44
N PRO A 16 17.93 15.88 17.43
CA PRO A 16 18.83 17.03 17.41
C PRO A 16 18.61 17.89 16.17
N VAL A 17 18.56 19.22 16.38
CA VAL A 17 18.42 20.21 15.30
C VAL A 17 19.66 21.09 15.29
N SER A 18 20.17 21.37 14.12
CA SER A 18 21.25 22.33 13.89
C SER A 18 20.86 23.32 12.81
N TYR A 19 21.40 24.52 12.91
CA TYR A 19 21.11 25.63 12.02
C TYR A 19 22.41 26.04 11.33
N VAL A 20 22.38 26.05 10.00
CA VAL A 20 23.49 26.55 9.18
C VAL A 20 22.96 27.75 8.40
N TYR A 21 23.64 28.85 8.48
CA TYR A 21 23.32 30.05 7.72
C TYR A 21 24.49 30.38 6.81
N GLU A 22 24.54 29.71 5.66
CA GLU A 22 25.50 29.99 4.58
C GLU A 22 24.74 30.08 3.26
N PRO A 23 24.27 31.28 2.89
CA PRO A 23 23.50 31.49 1.65
C PRO A 23 24.25 30.97 0.42
N GLY A 24 23.63 29.95 -0.26
CA GLY A 24 24.19 29.32 -1.44
C GLY A 24 25.02 28.05 -1.18
N ALA A 25 25.24 27.63 0.06
CA ALA A 25 25.75 26.31 0.38
C ALA A 25 24.60 25.29 0.37
N GLY A 26 24.81 24.07 -0.15
CA GLY A 26 23.79 23.02 -0.26
C GLY A 26 23.28 22.47 1.08
N HIS A 27 23.55 23.15 2.21
CA HIS A 27 23.14 22.79 3.57
C HIS A 27 22.68 24.03 4.37
N ASP A 28 22.31 25.11 3.67
CA ASP A 28 21.73 26.30 4.31
C ASP A 28 20.33 25.96 4.87
N GLY A 29 20.05 26.37 6.11
CA GLY A 29 18.76 26.19 6.77
C GLY A 29 18.79 25.24 7.99
N VAL A 30 17.72 24.48 8.16
CA VAL A 30 17.48 23.58 9.31
C VAL A 30 17.92 22.16 8.97
N THR A 31 18.84 21.62 9.76
CA THR A 31 19.28 20.23 9.64
C THR A 31 18.80 19.42 10.86
N ILE A 32 18.10 18.31 10.62
CA ILE A 32 17.59 17.42 11.64
C ILE A 32 18.39 16.10 11.58
N GLU A 33 19.05 15.76 12.70
CA GLU A 33 19.76 14.50 12.80
C GLU A 33 18.81 13.38 13.22
N VAL A 34 18.78 12.32 12.44
CA VAL A 34 17.92 11.14 12.64
C VAL A 34 18.80 9.91 12.80
N ARG A 35 18.65 9.16 13.88
CA ARG A 35 19.30 7.85 14.00
C ARG A 35 18.62 6.83 13.11
N LEU A 36 19.42 5.91 12.53
CA LEU A 36 18.91 4.91 11.60
C LEU A 36 17.71 4.13 12.14
N GLU A 37 17.73 3.77 13.44
CA GLU A 37 16.65 3.05 14.10
C GLU A 37 15.36 3.88 14.29
N GLN A 38 15.47 5.22 14.23
CA GLN A 38 14.32 6.14 14.37
C GLN A 38 13.65 6.44 13.05
N LEU A 39 14.36 6.23 11.93
CA LEU A 39 13.91 6.64 10.60
C LEU A 39 12.56 6.01 10.20
N GLY A 40 12.32 4.75 10.59
CA GLY A 40 11.10 4.02 10.23
C GLY A 40 9.81 4.59 10.83
N VAL A 41 9.90 5.19 12.03
CA VAL A 41 8.73 5.67 12.79
C VAL A 41 8.40 7.16 12.56
N LEU A 42 9.24 7.87 11.82
CA LEU A 42 9.01 9.29 11.53
C LEU A 42 8.05 9.43 10.35
N GLU A 43 7.06 10.28 10.48
CA GLU A 43 6.19 10.68 9.36
C GLU A 43 6.58 12.06 8.84
N PRO A 44 6.37 12.39 7.54
CA PRO A 44 6.80 13.65 6.95
C PRO A 44 5.99 14.87 7.40
N GLU A 45 4.70 14.69 7.73
CA GLU A 45 3.75 15.76 8.01
C GLU A 45 4.21 16.74 9.10
N PRO A 46 4.72 16.28 10.28
CA PRO A 46 5.19 17.18 11.33
C PRO A 46 6.32 18.09 10.89
N PHE A 47 7.18 17.62 9.99
CA PHE A 47 8.33 18.38 9.52
C PHE A 47 7.98 19.44 8.47
N THR A 48 6.82 19.34 7.84
CA THR A 48 6.30 20.37 6.94
C THR A 48 6.00 21.69 7.68
N TRP A 49 5.86 21.65 9.01
CA TRP A 49 5.59 22.82 9.84
C TRP A 49 6.81 23.71 10.08
N GLN A 50 7.99 23.24 9.81
CA GLN A 50 9.23 23.93 10.07
C GLN A 50 9.34 24.41 11.55
N VAL A 51 10.51 24.89 11.96
CA VAL A 51 10.67 25.48 13.30
C VAL A 51 9.85 26.76 13.43
N PRO A 52 9.38 27.10 14.67
CA PRO A 52 8.52 28.26 14.88
C PRO A 52 9.04 29.55 14.27
N GLY A 53 10.36 29.81 14.32
CA GLY A 53 10.98 31.02 13.79
C GLY A 53 10.95 31.17 12.27
N LEU A 54 10.75 30.07 11.53
CA LEU A 54 10.69 30.09 10.05
C LEU A 54 9.27 29.91 9.48
N ARG A 55 8.26 29.70 10.34
CA ARG A 55 6.89 29.42 9.88
C ARG A 55 6.24 30.55 9.09
N GLU A 56 6.49 31.81 9.48
CA GLU A 56 5.92 32.97 8.78
C GLU A 56 6.54 33.12 7.40
N ASP A 57 7.86 32.88 7.28
CA ASP A 57 8.57 32.93 6.00
C ASP A 57 8.13 31.78 5.08
N LEU A 58 8.00 30.57 5.63
CA LEU A 58 7.44 29.41 4.93
C LEU A 58 6.02 29.67 4.44
N ALA A 59 5.12 30.18 5.31
CA ALA A 59 3.77 30.54 4.93
C ALA A 59 3.73 31.59 3.81
N THR A 60 4.63 32.60 3.89
CA THR A 60 4.77 33.63 2.87
C THR A 60 5.21 33.05 1.53
N ALA A 61 6.20 32.14 1.54
CA ALA A 61 6.69 31.47 0.34
C ALA A 61 5.60 30.58 -0.29
N LEU A 62 4.88 29.79 0.51
CA LEU A 62 3.76 28.96 0.04
C LEU A 62 2.63 29.80 -0.58
N ILE A 63 2.21 30.91 0.05
CA ILE A 63 1.21 31.82 -0.50
C ILE A 63 1.66 32.42 -1.83
N ARG A 64 2.93 32.82 -1.94
CA ARG A 64 3.50 33.35 -3.19
C ARG A 64 3.56 32.32 -4.31
N GLY A 65 3.71 31.03 -3.97
CA GLY A 65 3.72 29.90 -4.90
C GLY A 65 2.34 29.55 -5.46
N LEU A 66 1.24 30.01 -4.86
CA LEU A 66 -0.10 29.73 -5.32
C LEU A 66 -0.37 30.25 -6.76
N PRO A 67 -1.23 29.58 -7.52
CA PRO A 67 -1.69 30.07 -8.81
C PRO A 67 -2.25 31.48 -8.71
N LYS A 68 -2.01 32.32 -9.73
CA LYS A 68 -2.39 33.75 -9.74
C LYS A 68 -3.86 33.97 -9.35
N ARG A 69 -4.78 33.10 -9.81
CA ARG A 69 -6.22 33.17 -9.53
C ARG A 69 -6.53 33.13 -8.02
N VAL A 70 -5.78 32.34 -7.24
CA VAL A 70 -5.99 32.17 -5.80
C VAL A 70 -5.13 33.17 -5.02
N ARG A 71 -3.88 33.38 -5.43
CA ARG A 71 -2.91 34.27 -4.76
C ARG A 71 -3.39 35.72 -4.63
N THR A 72 -4.17 36.22 -5.59
CA THR A 72 -4.70 37.60 -5.56
C THR A 72 -5.58 37.88 -4.36
N SER A 73 -6.20 36.87 -3.76
CA SER A 73 -7.01 37.00 -2.54
C SER A 73 -6.17 37.18 -1.27
N PHE A 74 -4.83 36.97 -1.35
CA PHE A 74 -3.92 37.00 -0.22
C PHE A 74 -2.79 38.01 -0.41
N VAL A 75 -3.13 39.24 -0.77
CA VAL A 75 -2.16 40.36 -0.98
C VAL A 75 -2.35 41.39 0.10
N PRO A 76 -1.26 41.81 0.80
CA PRO A 76 0.13 41.34 0.71
C PRO A 76 0.34 39.97 1.38
N ALA A 77 1.08 39.06 0.73
CA ALA A 77 1.30 37.71 1.22
C ALA A 77 1.90 37.64 2.65
N PRO A 78 2.89 38.44 3.05
CA PRO A 78 3.45 38.40 4.42
C PRO A 78 2.41 38.71 5.51
N ASP A 79 1.46 39.62 5.26
CA ASP A 79 0.44 39.97 6.25
C ASP A 79 -0.55 38.82 6.46
N PHE A 80 -0.97 38.15 5.37
CA PHE A 80 -1.81 36.97 5.46
C PHE A 80 -1.07 35.79 6.10
N ALA A 81 0.21 35.58 5.79
CA ALA A 81 1.05 34.56 6.42
C ALA A 81 1.09 34.75 7.94
N ARG A 82 1.41 35.97 8.41
CA ARG A 82 1.47 36.29 9.85
C ARG A 82 0.12 36.04 10.53
N ARG A 83 -0.98 36.51 9.95
CA ARG A 83 -2.33 36.31 10.49
C ARG A 83 -2.73 34.84 10.52
N ALA A 84 -2.42 34.08 9.48
CA ALA A 84 -2.72 32.66 9.41
C ALA A 84 -1.90 31.84 10.42
N VAL A 85 -0.60 32.11 10.57
CA VAL A 85 0.25 31.47 11.57
C VAL A 85 -0.22 31.82 13.01
N ALA A 86 -0.60 33.08 13.28
CA ALA A 86 -1.19 33.47 14.56
C ALA A 86 -2.50 32.71 14.82
N TRP A 87 -3.39 32.60 13.84
CA TRP A 87 -4.65 31.86 13.92
C TRP A 87 -4.45 30.38 14.25
N LEU A 88 -3.46 29.73 13.61
CA LEU A 88 -3.09 28.33 13.89
C LEU A 88 -2.54 28.16 15.31
N ARG A 89 -1.70 29.08 15.77
CA ARG A 89 -1.11 29.09 17.13
C ARG A 89 -2.17 29.21 18.22
N GLU A 90 -3.13 30.13 18.06
CA GLU A 90 -4.22 30.36 19.01
C GLU A 90 -5.14 29.11 19.17
N ARG A 91 -5.30 28.33 18.11
CA ARG A 91 -6.16 27.14 18.14
C ARG A 91 -5.45 25.87 18.54
N GLY A 92 -4.15 25.92 18.78
CA GLY A 92 -3.36 24.75 19.13
C GLY A 92 -3.44 23.69 18.03
N THR A 93 -3.55 24.11 16.75
CA THR A 93 -3.56 23.19 15.63
C THR A 93 -2.26 22.42 15.64
N GLY A 94 -2.34 21.12 15.91
CA GLY A 94 -1.20 20.23 15.99
C GLY A 94 -0.60 19.94 14.62
N ASP A 95 0.54 19.30 14.62
CA ASP A 95 1.31 18.86 13.46
C ASP A 95 0.84 17.48 12.92
N GLU A 96 -0.40 17.11 13.23
CA GLU A 96 -1.05 15.88 12.74
C GLU A 96 -1.39 15.94 11.24
N VAL A 97 -1.52 17.16 10.70
CA VAL A 97 -1.75 17.41 9.27
C VAL A 97 -0.59 18.22 8.70
N ALA A 98 -0.33 18.10 7.40
CA ALA A 98 0.73 18.86 6.74
C ALA A 98 0.47 20.39 6.83
N PHE A 99 1.53 21.17 7.00
CA PHE A 99 1.44 22.62 7.16
C PHE A 99 0.71 23.35 6.01
N PRO A 100 0.87 22.98 4.72
CA PRO A 100 0.11 23.61 3.63
C PRO A 100 -1.40 23.42 3.79
N GLU A 101 -1.85 22.26 4.26
CA GLU A 101 -3.26 21.99 4.52
C GLU A 101 -3.79 22.83 5.68
N ALA A 102 -3.05 22.87 6.80
CA ALA A 102 -3.39 23.71 7.94
C ALA A 102 -3.42 25.21 7.56
N LEU A 103 -2.46 25.66 6.77
CA LEU A 103 -2.40 27.02 6.23
C LEU A 103 -3.63 27.34 5.36
N GLY A 104 -4.03 26.41 4.49
CA GLY A 104 -5.24 26.56 3.67
C GLY A 104 -6.52 26.72 4.50
N ARG A 105 -6.64 25.95 5.59
CA ARG A 105 -7.76 26.09 6.56
C ARG A 105 -7.75 27.47 7.23
N ALA A 106 -6.58 27.95 7.64
CA ALA A 106 -6.44 29.26 8.26
C ALA A 106 -6.78 30.40 7.27
N LEU A 107 -6.28 30.34 6.05
CA LEU A 107 -6.57 31.33 4.99
C LEU A 107 -8.05 31.36 4.65
N ASN A 108 -8.70 30.21 4.53
CA ASN A 108 -10.14 30.12 4.33
C ASN A 108 -10.93 30.78 5.48
N ALA A 109 -10.54 30.50 6.73
CA ALA A 109 -11.18 31.12 7.89
C ALA A 109 -11.01 32.65 7.94
N LEU A 110 -9.92 33.18 7.40
CA LEU A 110 -9.61 34.62 7.38
C LEU A 110 -10.30 35.38 6.22
N THR A 111 -10.58 34.72 5.09
CA THR A 111 -11.03 35.38 3.85
C THR A 111 -12.26 34.75 3.21
N GLY A 112 -12.64 33.54 3.58
CA GLY A 112 -13.64 32.73 2.88
C GLY A 112 -13.15 32.06 1.58
N GLU A 113 -11.92 32.37 1.12
CA GLU A 113 -11.35 31.76 -0.09
C GLU A 113 -10.78 30.38 0.21
N ARG A 114 -11.12 29.40 -0.63
CA ARG A 114 -10.62 28.01 -0.49
C ARG A 114 -9.39 27.80 -1.36
N VAL A 115 -8.35 27.25 -0.78
CA VAL A 115 -7.17 26.77 -1.50
C VAL A 115 -7.32 25.26 -1.68
N ASP A 116 -7.29 24.80 -2.94
CA ASP A 116 -7.32 23.36 -3.22
C ASP A 116 -5.95 22.74 -2.92
N PRO A 117 -5.90 21.48 -2.43
CA PRO A 117 -4.63 20.81 -2.12
C PRO A 117 -3.64 20.81 -3.30
N GLY A 118 -4.10 20.65 -4.52
CA GLY A 118 -3.26 20.66 -5.73
C GLY A 118 -2.76 22.05 -6.17
N ASP A 119 -3.18 23.13 -5.51
CA ASP A 119 -2.67 24.49 -5.80
C ASP A 119 -1.36 24.77 -5.04
N TRP A 120 -1.03 23.99 -4.02
CA TRP A 120 0.23 24.14 -3.27
C TRP A 120 1.42 23.62 -4.07
N ARG A 121 2.54 24.34 -3.99
CA ARG A 121 3.81 24.01 -4.65
C ARG A 121 4.97 24.03 -3.64
N PRO A 122 5.04 23.03 -2.75
CA PRO A 122 6.09 22.96 -1.74
C PRO A 122 7.48 22.84 -2.37
N GLU A 123 7.60 22.27 -3.56
CA GLU A 123 8.85 22.18 -4.32
C GLU A 123 9.40 23.54 -4.79
N ALA A 124 8.54 24.55 -4.89
CA ALA A 124 8.94 25.90 -5.27
C ALA A 124 9.39 26.78 -4.07
N VAL A 125 9.33 26.23 -2.85
CA VAL A 125 9.82 26.91 -1.64
C VAL A 125 11.34 26.81 -1.59
N ASP A 126 12.00 27.90 -1.21
CA ASP A 126 13.46 27.96 -1.10
C ASP A 126 14.00 26.86 -0.16
N SER A 127 15.17 26.31 -0.48
CA SER A 127 15.77 25.20 0.25
C SER A 127 15.99 25.46 1.73
N HIS A 128 16.37 26.71 2.12
CA HIS A 128 16.57 27.07 3.52
C HIS A 128 15.29 27.01 4.38
N LEU A 129 14.12 27.03 3.76
CA LEU A 129 12.81 26.85 4.41
C LEU A 129 12.34 25.38 4.47
N ARG A 130 13.10 24.47 3.88
CA ARG A 130 12.83 23.02 3.93
C ARG A 130 13.83 22.34 4.84
N PRO A 131 13.41 21.50 5.80
CA PRO A 131 14.34 20.80 6.68
C PRO A 131 15.16 19.77 5.90
N THR A 132 16.46 19.72 6.17
CA THR A 132 17.36 18.68 5.68
C THR A 132 17.50 17.59 6.74
N PHE A 133 17.29 16.34 6.38
CA PHE A 133 17.48 15.20 7.26
C PHE A 133 18.87 14.59 7.05
N VAL A 134 19.56 14.31 8.14
CA VAL A 134 20.83 13.59 8.14
C VAL A 134 20.66 12.31 8.94
N VAL A 135 20.70 11.17 8.23
CA VAL A 135 20.55 9.86 8.88
C VAL A 135 21.91 9.34 9.30
N VAL A 136 22.04 9.00 10.59
CA VAL A 136 23.32 8.55 11.18
C VAL A 136 23.21 7.17 11.85
N GLU A 137 24.30 6.39 11.79
CA GLU A 137 24.54 5.22 12.63
C GLU A 137 25.81 5.46 13.48
N GLY A 138 25.62 5.74 14.76
CA GLY A 138 26.71 6.20 15.62
C GLY A 138 27.23 7.57 15.19
N ARG A 139 28.47 7.63 14.69
CA ARG A 139 29.09 8.86 14.14
C ARG A 139 29.12 8.91 12.61
N LYS A 140 28.63 7.85 11.96
CA LYS A 140 28.68 7.73 10.50
C LYS A 140 27.38 8.23 9.88
N GLU A 141 27.48 9.20 8.97
CA GLU A 141 26.38 9.60 8.11
C GLU A 141 26.11 8.50 7.08
N LEU A 142 24.84 8.11 6.93
CA LEU A 142 24.37 7.06 6.02
C LEU A 142 23.60 7.60 4.82
N GLY A 143 23.03 8.79 4.97
CA GLY A 143 22.27 9.47 3.93
C GLY A 143 21.87 10.87 4.38
N ARG A 144 21.63 11.75 3.41
CA ARG A 144 21.22 13.13 3.60
C ARG A 144 20.22 13.53 2.51
N GLY A 145 19.19 14.29 2.86
CA GLY A 145 18.22 14.81 1.89
C GLY A 145 17.07 15.57 2.55
N GLU A 146 16.29 16.24 1.76
CA GLU A 146 15.09 16.99 2.19
C GLU A 146 13.84 16.08 2.17
N ASP A 147 13.87 15.02 1.37
CA ASP A 147 12.78 14.06 1.25
C ASP A 147 12.97 12.88 2.22
N LEU A 148 12.19 12.87 3.31
CA LEU A 148 12.22 11.83 4.32
C LEU A 148 11.76 10.47 3.75
N VAL A 149 10.79 10.47 2.81
CA VAL A 149 10.26 9.24 2.20
C VAL A 149 11.31 8.60 1.31
N ALA A 150 12.01 9.39 0.50
CA ALA A 150 13.12 8.91 -0.31
C ALA A 150 14.26 8.32 0.56
N LEU A 151 14.61 8.98 1.68
CA LEU A 151 15.60 8.46 2.63
C LEU A 151 15.16 7.16 3.30
N LYS A 152 13.89 7.03 3.71
CA LYS A 152 13.30 5.78 4.23
C LYS A 152 13.46 4.65 3.22
N THR A 153 13.12 4.91 1.96
CA THR A 153 13.23 3.94 0.87
C THR A 153 14.67 3.52 0.63
N GLN A 154 15.58 4.49 0.48
CA GLN A 154 17.01 4.24 0.24
C GLN A 154 17.67 3.44 1.37
N LEU A 155 17.29 3.68 2.61
CA LEU A 155 17.90 3.08 3.79
C LEU A 155 17.12 1.90 4.37
N SER A 156 16.01 1.49 3.75
CA SER A 156 15.09 0.47 4.25
C SER A 156 15.79 -0.85 4.61
N ALA A 157 16.70 -1.34 3.77
CA ALA A 157 17.47 -2.55 4.04
C ALA A 157 18.42 -2.40 5.26
N LYS A 158 19.01 -1.20 5.44
CA LYS A 158 19.88 -0.93 6.61
C LYS A 158 19.06 -0.81 7.89
N VAL A 159 17.89 -0.18 7.83
CA VAL A 159 16.94 -0.12 8.96
C VAL A 159 16.54 -1.52 9.38
N ALA A 160 16.10 -2.37 8.44
CA ALA A 160 15.72 -3.75 8.72
C ALA A 160 16.87 -4.55 9.35
N ALA A 161 18.08 -4.47 8.80
CA ALA A 161 19.26 -5.14 9.35
C ALA A 161 19.64 -4.62 10.75
N ARG A 162 19.45 -3.34 11.03
CA ARG A 162 19.70 -2.75 12.35
C ARG A 162 18.67 -3.21 13.37
N LEU A 163 17.37 -3.17 13.02
CA LEU A 163 16.29 -3.65 13.88
C LEU A 163 16.47 -5.14 14.21
N THR A 164 16.79 -5.97 13.23
CA THR A 164 17.05 -7.40 13.42
C THR A 164 18.24 -7.64 14.36
N ARG A 165 19.33 -6.90 14.22
CA ARG A 165 20.48 -6.99 15.16
C ARG A 165 20.11 -6.55 16.59
N SER A 166 19.27 -5.52 16.72
CA SER A 166 18.81 -5.02 18.02
C SER A 166 17.77 -5.93 18.67
N ALA A 167 17.06 -6.75 17.88
CA ALA A 167 16.07 -7.72 18.33
C ALA A 167 16.70 -8.90 19.15
N GLY A 168 18.01 -9.12 19.04
CA GLY A 168 18.73 -10.13 19.82
C GLY A 168 18.22 -11.54 19.55
N ARG A 169 17.85 -12.28 20.63
CA ARG A 169 17.45 -13.71 20.57
C ARG A 169 16.12 -14.00 19.88
N ILE A 170 15.28 -12.98 19.61
CA ILE A 170 13.95 -13.21 19.02
C ILE A 170 14.07 -13.48 17.51
N ALA A 171 15.01 -12.83 16.81
CA ALA A 171 15.18 -13.03 15.37
C ALA A 171 15.73 -14.43 15.07
N THR A 172 15.02 -15.19 14.23
CA THR A 172 15.42 -16.55 13.80
C THR A 172 15.05 -16.76 12.33
N THR A 173 15.66 -17.76 11.69
CA THR A 173 15.38 -18.16 10.30
C THR A 173 15.29 -19.69 10.21
N GLY A 174 14.75 -20.20 9.11
CA GLY A 174 14.76 -21.62 8.79
C GLY A 174 13.85 -22.49 9.67
N ARG A 175 12.78 -21.91 10.25
CA ARG A 175 11.87 -22.66 11.11
C ARG A 175 10.76 -23.33 10.30
N ILE A 176 10.46 -24.58 10.64
CA ILE A 176 9.40 -25.39 10.02
C ILE A 176 8.31 -25.76 11.02
N ALA A 177 8.44 -25.34 12.26
CA ALA A 177 7.47 -25.52 13.35
C ALA A 177 7.52 -24.28 14.26
N TRP A 178 6.51 -24.13 15.15
CA TRP A 178 6.49 -23.06 16.15
C TRP A 178 7.38 -23.44 17.36
N ASP A 179 8.67 -23.19 17.29
CA ASP A 179 9.67 -23.55 18.31
C ASP A 179 10.48 -22.35 18.83
N PHE A 180 9.99 -21.14 18.57
CA PHE A 180 10.66 -19.85 18.90
C PHE A 180 9.98 -19.10 20.06
N GLY A 181 9.03 -19.76 20.76
CA GLY A 181 8.35 -19.20 21.93
C GLY A 181 7.27 -18.16 21.59
N LYS A 182 6.92 -17.31 22.56
CA LYS A 182 5.89 -16.30 22.41
C LYS A 182 6.43 -15.05 21.73
N LEU A 183 5.73 -14.55 20.73
CA LEU A 183 6.02 -13.33 20.01
C LEU A 183 5.24 -12.15 20.61
N PRO A 184 5.90 -11.14 21.22
CA PRO A 184 5.21 -9.94 21.68
C PRO A 184 4.70 -9.12 20.48
N LEU A 185 3.67 -8.30 20.71
CA LEU A 185 3.18 -7.35 19.69
C LEU A 185 4.20 -6.27 19.40
N THR A 186 4.86 -5.78 20.44
CA THR A 186 5.92 -4.76 20.34
C THR A 186 7.14 -5.17 21.16
N GLN A 187 8.30 -4.66 20.78
CA GLN A 187 9.56 -4.83 21.50
C GLN A 187 10.31 -3.50 21.52
N ARG A 188 10.71 -3.03 22.71
CA ARG A 188 11.58 -1.86 22.83
C ARG A 188 12.99 -2.19 22.38
N LEU A 189 13.51 -1.42 21.43
CA LEU A 189 14.83 -1.62 20.79
C LEU A 189 15.86 -0.56 21.25
N GLY A 190 15.42 0.46 22.00
CA GLY A 190 16.24 1.55 22.50
C GLY A 190 15.40 2.69 23.06
N LYS A 191 16.01 3.85 23.30
CA LYS A 191 15.31 5.04 23.81
C LYS A 191 14.28 5.52 22.75
N GLY A 192 12.99 5.26 23.02
CA GLY A 192 11.88 5.75 22.19
C GLY A 192 11.64 4.99 20.89
N VAL A 193 12.34 3.88 20.62
CA VAL A 193 12.13 3.06 19.40
C VAL A 193 11.44 1.76 19.79
N GLU A 194 10.27 1.52 19.21
CA GLU A 194 9.57 0.24 19.25
C GLU A 194 9.75 -0.50 17.93
N GLY A 195 9.94 -1.81 18.02
CA GLY A 195 9.94 -2.72 16.89
C GLY A 195 8.77 -3.70 17.01
N TYR A 196 8.35 -4.25 15.90
CA TYR A 196 7.20 -5.13 15.78
C TYR A 196 7.65 -6.53 15.35
N PRO A 197 7.80 -7.49 16.30
CA PRO A 197 8.15 -8.87 15.98
C PRO A 197 7.07 -9.53 15.13
N CYS A 198 7.47 -10.20 14.05
CA CYS A 198 6.54 -10.90 13.15
C CYS A 198 7.19 -12.12 12.52
N LEU A 199 6.36 -13.06 12.08
CA LEU A 199 6.77 -14.15 11.20
C LEU A 199 6.98 -13.62 9.78
N VAL A 200 7.92 -14.25 9.06
CA VAL A 200 8.20 -13.95 7.65
C VAL A 200 8.23 -15.25 6.87
N ASP A 201 7.56 -15.28 5.72
CA ASP A 201 7.60 -16.39 4.77
C ASP A 201 8.97 -16.40 4.04
N GLU A 202 9.74 -17.47 4.19
CA GLU A 202 11.04 -17.70 3.54
C GLU A 202 10.93 -18.72 2.39
N GLY A 203 9.71 -19.05 1.96
CA GLY A 203 9.44 -20.05 0.91
C GLY A 203 9.43 -21.48 1.45
N GLY A 204 10.54 -22.06 1.85
CA GLY A 204 10.65 -23.40 2.41
C GLY A 204 10.59 -23.45 3.94
N SER A 205 10.58 -22.32 4.61
CA SER A 205 10.59 -22.16 6.07
C SER A 205 9.92 -20.86 6.46
N VAL A 206 9.90 -20.55 7.74
CA VAL A 206 9.57 -19.23 8.28
C VAL A 206 10.71 -18.70 9.13
N GLY A 207 10.82 -17.37 9.18
CA GLY A 207 11.71 -16.66 10.10
C GLY A 207 10.92 -15.80 11.06
N VAL A 208 11.56 -15.33 12.12
CA VAL A 208 11.08 -14.25 12.99
C VAL A 208 11.94 -13.03 12.75
N GLN A 209 11.33 -11.92 12.41
CA GLN A 209 11.98 -10.62 12.22
C GLN A 209 11.30 -9.56 13.08
N VAL A 210 12.01 -8.45 13.31
CA VAL A 210 11.45 -7.26 13.93
C VAL A 210 11.48 -6.14 12.88
N VAL A 211 10.32 -5.57 12.62
CA VAL A 211 10.13 -4.50 11.63
C VAL A 211 9.76 -3.18 12.28
N ASP A 212 9.73 -2.13 11.51
CA ASP A 212 9.62 -0.74 11.92
C ASP A 212 8.17 -0.22 12.03
N SER A 213 7.19 -0.96 11.51
CA SER A 213 5.79 -0.54 11.60
C SER A 213 4.84 -1.71 11.88
N ALA A 214 3.74 -1.43 12.58
CA ALA A 214 2.70 -2.39 12.90
C ALA A 214 2.06 -2.96 11.64
N ALA A 215 1.68 -2.12 10.68
CA ALA A 215 1.03 -2.54 9.44
C ALA A 215 1.91 -3.48 8.60
N LYS A 216 3.24 -3.22 8.54
CA LYS A 216 4.20 -4.13 7.90
C LYS A 216 4.32 -5.46 8.65
N ALA A 217 4.36 -5.40 9.99
CA ALA A 217 4.41 -6.59 10.83
C ALA A 217 3.16 -7.48 10.64
N GLU A 218 1.98 -6.89 10.60
CA GLU A 218 0.71 -7.62 10.40
C GLU A 218 0.70 -8.38 9.07
N ARG A 219 1.07 -7.71 7.97
CA ARG A 219 1.13 -8.33 6.65
C ARG A 219 2.15 -9.49 6.60
N LEU A 220 3.36 -9.25 7.09
CA LEU A 220 4.40 -10.27 7.11
C LEU A 220 4.04 -11.44 8.02
N HIS A 221 3.46 -11.15 9.20
CA HIS A 221 3.06 -12.16 10.15
C HIS A 221 1.96 -13.08 9.59
N ALA A 222 0.96 -12.51 8.94
CA ALA A 222 -0.08 -13.29 8.27
C ALA A 222 0.50 -14.19 7.17
N ALA A 223 1.45 -13.67 6.36
CA ALA A 223 2.13 -14.45 5.34
C ALA A 223 2.98 -15.59 5.96
N GLY A 224 3.72 -15.30 7.03
CA GLY A 224 4.51 -16.29 7.75
C GLY A 224 3.64 -17.37 8.42
N LEU A 225 2.51 -16.99 9.05
CA LEU A 225 1.55 -17.95 9.60
C LEU A 225 0.99 -18.87 8.51
N ARG A 226 0.55 -18.30 7.39
CA ARG A 226 0.07 -19.06 6.24
C ARG A 226 1.11 -20.06 5.76
N ARG A 227 2.38 -19.66 5.65
CA ARG A 227 3.48 -20.57 5.30
C ARG A 227 3.65 -21.67 6.35
N LEU A 228 3.71 -21.32 7.63
CA LEU A 228 3.91 -22.28 8.71
C LEU A 228 2.78 -23.31 8.76
N LEU A 229 1.52 -22.91 8.52
CA LEU A 229 0.38 -23.82 8.42
C LEU A 229 0.58 -24.86 7.31
N THR A 230 1.14 -24.48 6.17
CA THR A 230 1.43 -25.43 5.08
C THR A 230 2.63 -26.36 5.39
N LEU A 231 3.54 -25.96 6.27
CA LEU A 231 4.68 -26.78 6.68
C LEU A 231 4.30 -27.84 7.72
N VAL A 232 3.42 -27.49 8.68
CA VAL A 232 3.03 -28.42 9.75
C VAL A 232 1.86 -29.33 9.38
N ASN A 233 1.04 -28.96 8.41
CA ASN A 233 -0.10 -29.74 7.99
C ASN A 233 0.24 -30.65 6.79
N PRO A 234 -0.39 -31.85 6.69
CA PRO A 234 -0.20 -32.70 5.52
C PRO A 234 -0.78 -32.04 4.28
N SER A 235 -0.08 -32.19 3.15
CA SER A 235 -0.51 -31.61 1.88
C SER A 235 -1.82 -32.20 1.39
N PRO A 236 -2.87 -31.39 1.14
CA PRO A 236 -4.14 -31.87 0.61
C PRO A 236 -4.14 -32.09 -0.91
N ILE A 237 -3.04 -31.77 -1.59
CA ILE A 237 -2.95 -31.72 -3.07
C ILE A 237 -3.39 -33.05 -3.71
N ARG A 238 -2.93 -34.20 -3.21
CA ARG A 238 -3.29 -35.50 -3.77
C ARG A 238 -4.80 -35.76 -3.72
N TRP A 239 -5.39 -35.41 -2.60
CA TRP A 239 -6.85 -35.53 -2.42
C TRP A 239 -7.60 -34.63 -3.38
N VAL A 240 -7.22 -33.34 -3.48
CA VAL A 240 -7.84 -32.38 -4.40
C VAL A 240 -7.73 -32.85 -5.85
N VAL A 241 -6.53 -33.25 -6.31
CA VAL A 241 -6.31 -33.71 -7.70
C VAL A 241 -7.14 -34.92 -8.04
N SER A 242 -7.41 -35.85 -7.07
CA SER A 242 -8.25 -37.01 -7.30
C SER A 242 -9.73 -36.66 -7.49
N HIS A 243 -10.18 -35.50 -7.02
CA HIS A 243 -11.57 -35.02 -7.14
C HIS A 243 -11.78 -34.03 -8.30
N LEU A 244 -10.71 -33.58 -8.98
CA LEU A 244 -10.83 -32.69 -10.14
C LEU A 244 -11.33 -33.42 -11.38
N GLY A 245 -12.29 -32.80 -12.07
CA GLY A 245 -12.74 -33.20 -13.39
C GLY A 245 -11.68 -32.99 -14.48
N ASN A 246 -11.86 -33.67 -15.63
CA ASN A 246 -10.91 -33.50 -16.74
C ASN A 246 -10.87 -32.07 -17.32
N SER A 247 -12.01 -31.36 -17.34
CA SER A 247 -12.10 -29.99 -17.79
C SER A 247 -11.33 -29.04 -16.89
N GLU A 248 -11.41 -29.24 -15.57
CA GLU A 248 -10.65 -28.47 -14.59
C GLU A 248 -9.14 -28.69 -14.75
N LYS A 249 -8.71 -29.97 -14.86
CA LYS A 249 -7.30 -30.32 -15.09
C LYS A 249 -6.74 -29.66 -16.35
N LEU A 250 -7.54 -29.63 -17.43
CA LEU A 250 -7.15 -28.98 -18.67
C LEU A 250 -7.01 -27.46 -18.51
N ALA A 251 -7.98 -26.83 -17.83
CA ALA A 251 -7.95 -25.39 -17.57
C ALA A 251 -6.72 -24.99 -16.73
N LEU A 252 -6.41 -25.73 -15.67
CA LEU A 252 -5.25 -25.48 -14.81
C LEU A 252 -3.92 -25.58 -15.61
N GLY A 253 -3.84 -26.46 -16.60
CA GLY A 253 -2.66 -26.60 -17.47
C GLY A 253 -2.43 -25.43 -18.42
N ALA A 254 -3.42 -24.56 -18.64
CA ALA A 254 -3.33 -23.37 -19.48
C ALA A 254 -2.89 -22.09 -18.70
N SER A 255 -2.57 -22.21 -17.41
CA SER A 255 -2.21 -21.08 -16.56
C SER A 255 -0.81 -20.54 -16.84
N GLN A 256 -0.52 -19.33 -16.34
CA GLN A 256 0.82 -18.70 -16.41
C GLN A 256 1.80 -19.21 -15.36
N TYR A 257 1.42 -20.21 -14.54
CA TYR A 257 2.34 -20.88 -13.64
C TYR A 257 3.32 -21.75 -14.40
N ASP A 258 4.55 -21.90 -13.91
CA ASP A 258 5.57 -22.73 -14.55
C ASP A 258 5.15 -24.21 -14.57
N SER A 259 4.25 -24.60 -13.66
CA SER A 259 3.70 -25.96 -13.60
C SER A 259 2.39 -26.02 -12.78
N VAL A 260 1.56 -27.03 -13.09
CA VAL A 260 0.36 -27.31 -12.30
C VAL A 260 0.67 -27.60 -10.81
N PRO A 261 1.74 -28.31 -10.44
CA PRO A 261 2.14 -28.43 -9.03
C PRO A 261 2.39 -27.08 -8.34
N GLU A 262 3.00 -26.10 -9.00
CA GLU A 262 3.20 -24.75 -8.45
C GLU A 262 1.87 -24.03 -8.22
N LEU A 263 0.94 -24.12 -9.17
CA LEU A 263 -0.42 -23.59 -9.02
C LEU A 263 -1.12 -24.21 -7.81
N LEU A 264 -1.01 -25.53 -7.64
CA LEU A 264 -1.63 -26.24 -6.52
C LEU A 264 -1.00 -25.88 -5.17
N GLN A 265 0.30 -25.59 -5.13
CA GLN A 265 0.96 -25.02 -3.93
C GLN A 265 0.42 -23.64 -3.60
N ASP A 266 0.22 -22.80 -4.61
CA ASP A 266 -0.34 -21.46 -4.43
C ASP A 266 -1.80 -21.52 -3.96
N ALA A 267 -2.60 -22.47 -4.49
CA ALA A 267 -3.96 -22.72 -4.03
C ALA A 267 -4.02 -23.24 -2.57
N TRP A 268 -3.03 -24.03 -2.17
CA TRP A 268 -2.93 -24.47 -0.78
C TRP A 268 -2.61 -23.32 0.18
N LEU A 269 -1.71 -22.39 -0.22
CA LEU A 269 -1.46 -21.16 0.53
C LEU A 269 -2.74 -20.34 0.68
N LYS A 270 -3.50 -20.17 -0.40
CA LYS A 270 -4.79 -19.44 -0.38
C LYS A 270 -5.81 -20.08 0.55
N ALA A 271 -5.97 -21.40 0.47
CA ALA A 271 -6.89 -22.12 1.35
C ALA A 271 -6.52 -22.00 2.83
N SER A 272 -5.21 -22.06 3.12
CA SER A 272 -4.68 -21.88 4.49
C SER A 272 -4.92 -20.47 5.02
N ASP A 273 -4.72 -19.42 4.18
CA ASP A 273 -5.00 -18.04 4.55
C ASP A 273 -6.49 -17.80 4.82
N ARG A 274 -7.36 -18.33 3.94
CA ARG A 274 -8.83 -18.22 4.07
C ARG A 274 -9.32 -18.82 5.39
N LEU A 275 -8.84 -20.02 5.72
CA LEU A 275 -9.19 -20.69 6.97
C LEU A 275 -8.61 -19.97 8.19
N LEU A 276 -7.35 -19.55 8.13
CA LEU A 276 -6.73 -18.80 9.21
C LEU A 276 -7.57 -17.57 9.58
N ARG A 277 -7.94 -16.76 8.60
CA ARG A 277 -8.74 -15.53 8.81
C ARG A 277 -10.16 -15.82 9.30
N ALA A 278 -10.75 -16.95 8.91
CA ALA A 278 -12.06 -17.36 9.37
C ALA A 278 -12.05 -17.86 10.83
N ILE A 279 -10.94 -18.46 11.28
CA ILE A 279 -10.78 -19.01 12.62
C ILE A 279 -10.35 -17.95 13.63
N LYS A 280 -9.32 -17.18 13.29
CA LYS A 280 -8.70 -16.19 14.18
C LYS A 280 -8.00 -15.09 13.40
N ASP A 281 -8.08 -13.87 13.91
CA ASP A 281 -7.25 -12.78 13.40
C ASP A 281 -5.76 -13.16 13.47
N PRO A 282 -5.04 -13.17 12.33
CA PRO A 282 -3.61 -13.53 12.30
C PRO A 282 -2.76 -12.76 13.30
N VAL A 283 -3.07 -11.49 13.55
CA VAL A 283 -2.33 -10.64 14.50
C VAL A 283 -2.33 -11.22 15.92
N GLN A 284 -3.37 -11.96 16.29
CA GLN A 284 -3.54 -12.53 17.63
C GLN A 284 -2.90 -13.92 17.80
N VAL A 285 -2.41 -14.56 16.74
CA VAL A 285 -1.71 -15.84 16.82
C VAL A 285 -0.25 -15.57 17.17
N ARG A 286 0.08 -15.55 18.47
CA ARG A 286 1.39 -15.09 18.97
C ARG A 286 2.14 -16.11 19.82
N ASP A 287 1.59 -17.28 20.05
CA ASP A 287 2.25 -18.37 20.76
C ASP A 287 1.90 -19.74 20.17
N GLU A 288 2.64 -20.77 20.60
CA GLU A 288 2.51 -22.14 20.12
C GLU A 288 1.11 -22.71 20.33
N ARG A 289 0.48 -22.43 21.45
CA ARG A 289 -0.86 -22.94 21.79
C ARG A 289 -1.92 -22.40 20.84
N ASP A 290 -1.90 -21.08 20.61
CA ASP A 290 -2.82 -20.44 19.67
C ASP A 290 -2.60 -20.96 18.24
N PHE A 291 -1.33 -21.09 17.84
CA PHE A 291 -0.99 -21.62 16.53
C PHE A 291 -1.44 -23.08 16.35
N GLN A 292 -1.21 -23.93 17.34
CA GLN A 292 -1.60 -25.35 17.27
C GLN A 292 -3.13 -25.49 17.15
N CYS A 293 -3.89 -24.69 17.90
CA CYS A 293 -5.36 -24.70 17.80
C CYS A 293 -5.81 -24.36 16.36
N VAL A 294 -5.22 -23.31 15.75
CA VAL A 294 -5.52 -22.93 14.36
C VAL A 294 -5.06 -24.04 13.39
N ALA A 295 -3.87 -24.61 13.59
CA ALA A 295 -3.34 -25.66 12.71
C ALA A 295 -4.22 -26.90 12.67
N ASP A 296 -4.78 -27.32 13.81
CA ASP A 296 -5.67 -28.48 13.89
C ASP A 296 -7.01 -28.24 13.15
N MET A 297 -7.58 -27.03 13.28
CA MET A 297 -8.80 -26.64 12.56
C MET A 297 -8.54 -26.53 11.04
N VAL A 298 -7.43 -25.90 10.64
CA VAL A 298 -7.01 -25.82 9.24
C VAL A 298 -6.80 -27.21 8.66
N ARG A 299 -6.20 -28.13 9.40
CA ARG A 299 -6.00 -29.53 8.94
C ARG A 299 -7.30 -30.22 8.58
N ALA A 300 -8.35 -30.00 9.37
CA ALA A 300 -9.66 -30.63 9.15
C ALA A 300 -10.34 -30.14 7.87
N ASP A 301 -10.32 -28.81 7.63
CA ASP A 301 -11.13 -28.18 6.58
C ASP A 301 -10.34 -27.82 5.30
N CYS A 302 -9.00 -27.92 5.35
CA CYS A 302 -8.14 -27.49 4.23
C CYS A 302 -8.41 -28.26 2.92
N PRO A 303 -8.64 -29.58 2.91
CA PRO A 303 -8.89 -30.29 1.65
C PRO A 303 -10.12 -29.75 0.89
N THR A 304 -11.24 -29.53 1.57
CA THR A 304 -12.49 -29.03 0.97
C THR A 304 -12.36 -27.55 0.57
N THR A 305 -11.74 -26.73 1.41
CA THR A 305 -11.48 -25.33 1.10
C THR A 305 -10.55 -25.18 -0.10
N MET A 306 -9.48 -26.00 -0.16
CA MET A 306 -8.58 -25.99 -1.31
C MET A 306 -9.26 -26.46 -2.59
N ALA A 307 -10.13 -27.46 -2.52
CA ALA A 307 -10.90 -27.87 -3.70
C ALA A 307 -11.76 -26.73 -4.25
N THR A 308 -12.42 -25.96 -3.38
CA THR A 308 -13.18 -24.76 -3.78
C THR A 308 -12.28 -23.71 -4.43
N VAL A 309 -11.11 -23.42 -3.85
CA VAL A 309 -10.13 -22.48 -4.42
C VAL A 309 -9.67 -22.95 -5.80
N VAL A 310 -9.32 -24.21 -5.95
CA VAL A 310 -8.87 -24.78 -7.23
C VAL A 310 -9.98 -24.75 -8.28
N SER A 311 -11.23 -25.06 -7.90
CA SER A 311 -12.38 -24.98 -8.83
C SER A 311 -12.64 -23.54 -9.28
N THR A 312 -12.53 -22.54 -8.38
CA THR A 312 -12.61 -21.12 -8.74
C THR A 312 -11.51 -20.73 -9.72
N ALA A 313 -10.26 -21.13 -9.47
CA ALA A 313 -9.15 -20.88 -10.37
C ALA A 313 -9.34 -21.55 -11.75
N ALA A 314 -9.78 -22.80 -11.77
CA ALA A 314 -10.07 -23.52 -13.01
C ALA A 314 -11.18 -22.85 -13.83
N ARG A 315 -12.23 -22.35 -13.17
CA ARG A 315 -13.30 -21.57 -13.83
C ARG A 315 -12.74 -20.28 -14.44
N ALA A 316 -11.90 -19.55 -13.72
CA ALA A 316 -11.26 -18.34 -14.22
C ALA A 316 -10.42 -18.62 -15.49
N LEU A 317 -9.57 -19.64 -15.42
CA LEU A 317 -8.69 -20.02 -16.54
C LEU A 317 -9.47 -20.58 -17.75
N ALA A 318 -10.55 -21.32 -17.52
CA ALA A 318 -11.44 -21.77 -18.57
C ALA A 318 -12.15 -20.60 -19.28
N ALA A 319 -12.64 -19.63 -18.50
CA ALA A 319 -13.23 -18.41 -19.03
C ALA A 319 -12.21 -17.58 -19.82
N GLN A 320 -10.97 -17.45 -19.31
CA GLN A 320 -9.88 -16.79 -20.02
C GLN A 320 -9.60 -17.44 -21.37
N ALA A 321 -9.47 -18.75 -21.44
CA ALA A 321 -9.25 -19.46 -22.70
C ALA A 321 -10.38 -19.27 -23.72
N MET A 322 -11.62 -19.04 -23.25
CA MET A 322 -12.75 -18.68 -24.13
C MET A 322 -12.60 -17.25 -24.67
N VAL A 323 -12.28 -16.29 -23.80
CA VAL A 323 -12.07 -14.89 -24.17
C VAL A 323 -10.92 -14.77 -25.17
N GLU A 324 -9.77 -15.39 -24.90
CA GLU A 324 -8.59 -15.39 -25.77
C GLU A 324 -8.90 -15.93 -27.18
N ARG A 325 -9.68 -17.00 -27.28
CA ARG A 325 -10.13 -17.50 -28.60
C ARG A 325 -10.98 -16.49 -29.36
N ARG A 326 -11.84 -15.71 -28.67
CA ARG A 326 -12.61 -14.64 -29.33
C ARG A 326 -11.71 -13.45 -29.69
N LEU A 327 -10.76 -13.09 -28.86
CA LEU A 327 -9.79 -12.04 -29.14
C LEU A 327 -8.93 -12.38 -30.36
N ALA A 328 -8.56 -13.65 -30.54
CA ALA A 328 -7.78 -14.09 -31.70
C ALA A 328 -8.53 -13.90 -33.03
N ALA A 329 -9.85 -13.79 -33.02
CA ALA A 329 -10.65 -13.50 -34.21
C ALA A 329 -10.74 -11.99 -34.52
N LEU A 330 -10.25 -11.11 -33.65
CA LEU A 330 -10.23 -9.66 -33.87
C LEU A 330 -8.92 -9.21 -34.51
N PRO A 331 -8.94 -8.09 -35.27
CA PRO A 331 -7.71 -7.47 -35.80
C PRO A 331 -6.69 -7.17 -34.68
N GLU A 332 -5.40 -7.21 -35.02
CA GLU A 332 -4.33 -6.95 -34.03
C GLU A 332 -4.35 -5.50 -33.52
N ASN A 333 -4.79 -4.56 -34.32
CA ASN A 333 -4.93 -3.14 -33.98
C ASN A 333 -6.29 -2.78 -33.35
N ASP A 334 -7.12 -3.76 -32.99
CA ASP A 334 -8.39 -3.51 -32.31
C ASP A 334 -8.13 -3.08 -30.86
N GLU A 335 -8.57 -1.88 -30.50
CA GLU A 335 -8.33 -1.29 -29.17
C GLU A 335 -8.99 -2.08 -28.03
N VAL A 336 -10.15 -2.73 -28.29
CA VAL A 336 -10.82 -3.59 -27.30
C VAL A 336 -10.03 -4.90 -27.11
N ARG A 337 -9.37 -5.40 -28.18
CA ARG A 337 -8.46 -6.54 -28.08
C ARG A 337 -7.30 -6.22 -27.12
N SER A 338 -6.66 -5.06 -27.29
CA SER A 338 -5.56 -4.62 -26.44
C SER A 338 -6.01 -4.47 -24.98
N ASP A 339 -7.11 -3.73 -24.74
CA ASP A 339 -7.67 -3.48 -23.42
C ASP A 339 -8.00 -4.77 -22.67
N ILE A 340 -8.71 -5.72 -23.31
CA ILE A 340 -9.06 -6.99 -22.65
C ILE A 340 -7.81 -7.88 -22.46
N THR A 341 -6.86 -7.88 -23.38
CA THR A 341 -5.61 -8.66 -23.22
C THR A 341 -4.85 -8.19 -21.97
N GLU A 342 -4.71 -6.89 -21.80
CA GLU A 342 -4.08 -6.31 -20.62
C GLU A 342 -4.85 -6.64 -19.33
N GLN A 343 -6.19 -6.50 -19.35
CA GLN A 343 -7.05 -6.88 -18.23
C GLN A 343 -6.85 -8.35 -17.83
N LEU A 344 -6.84 -9.29 -18.78
CA LEU A 344 -6.61 -10.72 -18.51
C LEU A 344 -5.22 -10.96 -17.89
N ALA A 345 -4.18 -10.30 -18.39
CA ALA A 345 -2.83 -10.41 -17.86
C ALA A 345 -2.76 -9.95 -16.39
N ASN A 346 -3.51 -8.89 -16.04
CA ASN A 346 -3.59 -8.37 -14.70
C ASN A 346 -4.46 -9.22 -13.74
N LEU A 347 -5.41 -10.02 -14.28
CA LEU A 347 -6.29 -10.86 -13.46
C LEU A 347 -5.72 -12.26 -13.18
N THR A 348 -4.93 -12.82 -14.10
CA THR A 348 -4.44 -14.21 -14.05
C THR A 348 -2.92 -14.31 -14.10
N PHE A 349 -2.24 -13.31 -13.51
CA PHE A 349 -0.78 -13.29 -13.42
C PHE A 349 -0.24 -14.47 -12.58
N LYS A 350 1.05 -14.76 -12.69
CA LYS A 350 1.69 -15.79 -11.88
C LYS A 350 1.47 -15.52 -10.38
N ARG A 351 0.95 -16.51 -9.65
CA ARG A 351 0.56 -16.44 -8.24
C ARG A 351 -0.72 -15.63 -7.91
N PHE A 352 -1.57 -15.36 -8.89
CA PHE A 352 -2.82 -14.63 -8.68
C PHE A 352 -3.74 -15.25 -7.62
N ILE A 353 -3.65 -16.57 -7.38
CA ILE A 353 -4.52 -17.28 -6.45
C ILE A 353 -4.26 -16.80 -5.01
N SER A 354 -3.02 -16.85 -4.54
CA SER A 354 -2.69 -16.43 -3.17
C SER A 354 -2.49 -14.91 -3.02
N ALA A 355 -2.15 -14.22 -4.11
CA ALA A 355 -1.94 -12.78 -4.10
C ALA A 355 -3.25 -11.98 -4.08
N THR A 356 -4.33 -12.49 -4.72
CA THR A 356 -5.62 -11.78 -4.71
C THR A 356 -6.35 -12.04 -3.38
N PRO A 357 -6.66 -11.01 -2.58
CA PRO A 357 -7.35 -11.17 -1.30
C PRO A 357 -8.81 -11.58 -1.47
N ASP A 358 -9.40 -12.20 -0.41
CA ASP A 358 -10.84 -12.39 -0.34
C ASP A 358 -11.55 -11.06 0.01
N PRO A 359 -12.75 -10.81 -0.52
CA PRO A 359 -13.57 -11.70 -1.36
C PRO A 359 -13.25 -11.59 -2.87
N TRP A 360 -12.24 -10.83 -3.28
CA TRP A 360 -11.96 -10.48 -4.68
C TRP A 360 -11.51 -11.68 -5.51
N PHE A 361 -10.82 -12.65 -4.91
CA PHE A 361 -10.42 -13.87 -5.62
C PHE A 361 -11.63 -14.62 -6.23
N ASP A 362 -12.72 -14.71 -5.50
CA ASP A 362 -13.93 -15.39 -6.00
C ASP A 362 -14.65 -14.60 -7.12
N ARG A 363 -14.24 -13.34 -7.35
CA ARG A 363 -14.77 -12.48 -8.41
C ARG A 363 -14.01 -12.59 -9.73
N ILE A 364 -12.78 -13.07 -9.73
CA ILE A 364 -11.95 -13.17 -10.96
C ILE A 364 -12.68 -13.89 -12.10
N PRO A 365 -13.34 -15.06 -11.90
CA PRO A 365 -14.09 -15.69 -12.99
C PRO A 365 -15.19 -14.77 -13.55
N VAL A 366 -15.87 -14.00 -12.69
CA VAL A 366 -16.97 -13.11 -13.08
C VAL A 366 -16.45 -11.94 -13.90
N TRP A 367 -15.29 -11.38 -13.54
CA TRP A 367 -14.65 -10.30 -14.29
C TRP A 367 -14.22 -10.76 -15.67
N ILE A 368 -13.68 -11.98 -15.79
CA ILE A 368 -13.31 -12.55 -17.08
C ILE A 368 -14.55 -12.88 -17.93
N GLU A 369 -15.62 -13.42 -17.33
CA GLU A 369 -16.91 -13.67 -18.01
C GLU A 369 -17.57 -12.35 -18.49
N ALA A 370 -17.33 -11.24 -17.78
CA ALA A 370 -17.76 -9.91 -18.22
C ALA A 370 -17.02 -9.45 -19.48
N CYS A 371 -15.74 -9.79 -19.65
CA CYS A 371 -15.00 -9.57 -20.89
C CYS A 371 -15.64 -10.33 -22.07
N ASP A 372 -16.04 -11.59 -21.87
CA ASP A 372 -16.75 -12.37 -22.90
C ASP A 372 -18.10 -11.72 -23.28
N THR A 373 -18.85 -11.29 -22.28
CA THR A 373 -20.11 -10.57 -22.48
C THR A 373 -19.92 -9.27 -23.29
N ARG A 374 -18.88 -8.50 -22.97
CA ARG A 374 -18.50 -7.28 -23.71
C ARG A 374 -18.19 -7.59 -25.16
N LEU A 375 -17.34 -8.60 -25.41
CA LEU A 375 -16.99 -9.01 -26.79
C LEU A 375 -18.21 -9.42 -27.62
N MET A 376 -19.18 -10.11 -27.01
CA MET A 376 -20.42 -10.50 -27.67
C MET A 376 -21.39 -9.34 -27.92
N SER A 377 -21.37 -8.32 -27.09
CA SER A 377 -22.35 -7.22 -27.11
C SER A 377 -21.85 -5.94 -27.80
N ARG A 378 -20.55 -5.72 -27.91
CA ARG A 378 -19.95 -4.46 -28.40
C ARG A 378 -20.45 -4.03 -29.77
N GLY A 379 -20.71 -4.98 -30.68
CA GLY A 379 -21.21 -4.72 -32.03
C GLY A 379 -22.61 -4.14 -32.05
N ARG A 380 -23.40 -4.28 -30.97
CA ARG A 380 -24.77 -3.75 -30.89
C ARG A 380 -24.81 -2.25 -30.60
N ASN A 381 -23.82 -1.74 -29.86
CA ASN A 381 -23.72 -0.32 -29.51
C ASN A 381 -22.24 0.11 -29.35
N PRO A 382 -21.48 0.25 -30.47
CA PRO A 382 -20.06 0.58 -30.42
C PRO A 382 -19.76 1.89 -29.70
N GLY A 383 -20.54 2.93 -29.91
CA GLY A 383 -20.33 4.23 -29.28
C GLY A 383 -20.55 4.23 -27.76
N ARG A 384 -21.30 3.26 -27.23
CA ARG A 384 -21.41 3.07 -25.78
C ARG A 384 -20.17 2.35 -25.24
N ASP A 385 -19.68 1.33 -25.93
CA ASP A 385 -18.47 0.61 -25.54
C ASP A 385 -17.29 1.57 -25.48
N GLU A 386 -17.14 2.45 -26.49
CA GLU A 386 -16.09 3.45 -26.54
C GLU A 386 -16.14 4.45 -25.36
N ARG A 387 -17.33 4.99 -25.05
CA ARG A 387 -17.49 5.88 -23.90
C ARG A 387 -17.16 5.19 -22.58
N ASN A 388 -17.66 3.97 -22.38
CA ASN A 388 -17.40 3.21 -21.16
C ASN A 388 -15.90 2.92 -21.04
N ARG A 389 -15.23 2.57 -22.14
CA ARG A 389 -13.78 2.35 -22.18
C ARG A 389 -13.01 3.62 -21.81
N ALA A 390 -13.38 4.76 -22.39
CA ALA A 390 -12.73 6.04 -22.09
C ALA A 390 -12.86 6.41 -20.59
N GLU A 391 -14.03 6.17 -20.00
CA GLU A 391 -14.27 6.39 -18.56
C GLU A 391 -13.36 5.52 -17.69
N ILE A 392 -13.18 4.24 -18.03
CA ILE A 392 -12.28 3.32 -17.32
C ILE A 392 -10.83 3.77 -17.48
N MET A 393 -10.37 4.07 -18.70
CA MET A 393 -8.98 4.48 -18.96
C MET A 393 -8.60 5.76 -18.19
N GLU A 394 -9.52 6.71 -18.06
CA GLU A 394 -9.28 7.92 -17.23
C GLU A 394 -9.05 7.56 -15.76
N LEU A 395 -9.87 6.66 -15.22
CA LEU A 395 -9.73 6.21 -13.82
C LEU A 395 -8.46 5.38 -13.62
N GLU A 396 -8.10 4.52 -14.56
CA GLU A 396 -6.86 3.70 -14.52
C GLU A 396 -5.61 4.58 -14.58
N ALA A 397 -5.62 5.63 -15.42
CA ALA A 397 -4.52 6.59 -15.47
C ALA A 397 -4.33 7.32 -14.12
N ARG A 398 -5.43 7.69 -13.46
CA ARG A 398 -5.39 8.29 -12.12
C ARG A 398 -4.95 7.31 -11.05
N TYR A 399 -5.37 6.05 -11.15
CA TYR A 399 -4.93 4.98 -10.26
C TYR A 399 -3.41 4.73 -10.42
N GLY A 400 -2.90 4.71 -11.66
CA GLY A 400 -1.46 4.62 -11.92
C GLY A 400 -0.67 5.74 -11.25
N GLN A 401 -1.13 6.99 -11.38
CA GLN A 401 -0.52 8.13 -10.68
C GLN A 401 -0.54 7.96 -9.15
N LEU A 402 -1.63 7.42 -8.60
CA LEU A 402 -1.74 7.15 -7.17
C LEU A 402 -0.75 6.06 -6.72
N CYS A 403 -0.56 5.00 -7.52
CA CYS A 403 0.43 3.97 -7.26
C CYS A 403 1.86 4.51 -7.33
N ASP A 404 2.17 5.34 -8.32
CA ASP A 404 3.49 5.97 -8.49
C ASP A 404 3.84 6.93 -7.36
N ALA A 405 2.83 7.55 -6.74
CA ALA A 405 3.00 8.43 -5.59
C ALA A 405 3.22 7.67 -4.26
N GLN A 406 2.99 6.34 -4.23
CA GLN A 406 3.22 5.55 -3.02
C GLN A 406 4.72 5.33 -2.77
N PRO A 407 5.13 5.20 -1.50
CA PRO A 407 6.50 4.81 -1.15
C PRO A 407 6.87 3.47 -1.80
N SER A 408 8.14 3.30 -2.17
CA SER A 408 8.62 2.03 -2.72
C SER A 408 8.33 0.87 -1.77
N GLY A 409 7.55 -0.10 -2.22
CA GLY A 409 7.13 -1.25 -1.43
C GLY A 409 5.78 -1.79 -1.87
N PRO A 410 5.19 -2.73 -1.11
CA PRO A 410 3.82 -3.16 -1.36
C PRO A 410 2.85 -1.98 -1.18
N LEU A 411 1.86 -1.89 -2.06
CA LEU A 411 0.80 -0.88 -1.97
C LEU A 411 0.03 -1.01 -0.65
N SER A 412 -0.57 0.08 -0.19
CA SER A 412 -1.49 0.00 0.95
C SER A 412 -2.76 -0.76 0.55
N THR A 413 -3.45 -1.34 1.53
CA THR A 413 -4.70 -2.09 1.28
C THR A 413 -5.75 -1.23 0.59
N GLU A 414 -5.82 0.05 0.95
CA GLU A 414 -6.77 1.00 0.37
C GLU A 414 -6.45 1.27 -1.11
N VAL A 415 -5.17 1.37 -1.47
CA VAL A 415 -4.75 1.54 -2.87
C VAL A 415 -5.00 0.27 -3.67
N GLU A 416 -4.67 -0.91 -3.12
CA GLU A 416 -4.96 -2.20 -3.77
C GLU A 416 -6.46 -2.39 -4.02
N GLU A 417 -7.32 -1.97 -3.10
CA GLU A 417 -8.78 -2.08 -3.23
C GLU A 417 -9.33 -1.31 -4.43
N ILE A 418 -8.72 -0.18 -4.80
CA ILE A 418 -9.13 0.59 -5.99
C ILE A 418 -9.06 -0.26 -7.26
N ALA A 419 -8.03 -1.10 -7.43
CA ALA A 419 -7.92 -2.00 -8.59
C ALA A 419 -9.14 -2.93 -8.71
N PHE A 420 -9.57 -3.51 -7.58
CA PHE A 420 -10.74 -4.40 -7.58
C PHE A 420 -12.07 -3.67 -7.80
N LEU A 421 -12.17 -2.43 -7.32
CA LEU A 421 -13.32 -1.57 -7.60
C LEU A 421 -13.41 -1.18 -9.09
N LEU A 422 -12.26 -1.00 -9.78
CA LEU A 422 -12.23 -0.78 -11.22
C LEU A 422 -12.75 -2.01 -11.98
N GLU A 423 -12.38 -3.22 -11.56
CA GLU A 423 -12.94 -4.46 -12.13
C GLU A 423 -14.45 -4.59 -11.92
N GLU A 424 -14.96 -4.27 -10.74
CA GLU A 424 -16.41 -4.23 -10.48
C GLU A 424 -17.11 -3.16 -11.35
N LEU A 425 -16.46 -2.02 -11.59
CA LEU A 425 -17.00 -1.00 -12.50
C LEU A 425 -17.05 -1.52 -13.94
N ARG A 426 -16.03 -2.26 -14.40
CA ARG A 426 -16.06 -2.92 -15.72
C ARG A 426 -17.25 -3.87 -15.84
N VAL A 427 -17.55 -4.68 -14.82
CA VAL A 427 -18.78 -5.52 -14.79
C VAL A 427 -20.04 -4.68 -14.93
N SER A 428 -20.17 -3.61 -14.17
CA SER A 428 -21.32 -2.70 -14.21
C SER A 428 -21.54 -2.06 -15.57
N LEU A 429 -20.47 -1.69 -16.26
CA LEU A 429 -20.51 -0.98 -17.54
C LEU A 429 -20.73 -1.94 -18.73
N PHE A 430 -20.08 -3.10 -18.74
CA PHE A 430 -20.02 -3.99 -19.90
C PHE A 430 -20.87 -5.25 -19.76
N ALA A 431 -21.21 -5.68 -18.54
CA ALA A 431 -21.99 -6.89 -18.28
C ALA A 431 -23.21 -6.61 -17.40
N GLN A 432 -24.08 -5.72 -17.83
CA GLN A 432 -25.21 -5.15 -17.05
C GLN A 432 -26.19 -6.16 -16.45
N GLY A 433 -26.21 -7.42 -16.91
CA GLY A 433 -26.99 -8.49 -16.31
C GLY A 433 -26.32 -9.16 -15.12
N THR A 434 -25.05 -8.83 -14.84
CA THR A 434 -24.24 -9.41 -13.79
C THR A 434 -24.19 -8.49 -12.58
N ARG A 435 -24.50 -9.03 -11.40
CA ARG A 435 -24.49 -8.26 -10.15
C ARG A 435 -23.03 -7.99 -9.72
N THR A 436 -22.74 -6.73 -9.37
CA THR A 436 -21.50 -6.35 -8.71
C THR A 436 -21.49 -6.79 -7.25
N LEU A 437 -20.30 -7.08 -6.71
CA LEU A 437 -20.13 -7.46 -5.31
C LEU A 437 -20.47 -6.30 -4.37
N VAL A 438 -20.05 -5.10 -4.75
CA VAL A 438 -20.27 -3.85 -4.02
C VAL A 438 -20.88 -2.80 -4.93
N PRO A 439 -21.63 -1.80 -4.39
CA PRO A 439 -22.12 -0.67 -5.19
C PRO A 439 -20.95 0.15 -5.72
N VAL A 440 -20.78 0.24 -7.02
CA VAL A 440 -19.65 0.90 -7.69
C VAL A 440 -20.13 1.94 -8.70
N SER A 441 -19.37 3.02 -8.86
CA SER A 441 -19.50 4.03 -9.93
C SER A 441 -18.18 4.81 -10.06
N ALA A 442 -17.92 5.42 -11.22
CA ALA A 442 -16.75 6.26 -11.44
C ALA A 442 -16.59 7.36 -10.38
N LYS A 443 -17.70 8.00 -9.99
CA LYS A 443 -17.71 9.01 -8.93
C LYS A 443 -17.23 8.46 -7.59
N ARG A 444 -17.69 7.27 -7.19
CA ARG A 444 -17.30 6.65 -5.92
C ARG A 444 -15.81 6.27 -5.92
N ILE A 445 -15.30 5.71 -7.03
CA ILE A 445 -13.88 5.38 -7.19
C ILE A 445 -13.03 6.66 -7.13
N SER A 446 -13.41 7.71 -7.87
CA SER A 446 -12.72 9.00 -7.83
C SER A 446 -12.70 9.62 -6.42
N GLN A 447 -13.77 9.47 -5.65
CA GLN A 447 -13.81 9.92 -4.26
C GLN A 447 -12.93 9.06 -3.34
N ALA A 448 -12.86 7.75 -3.57
CA ALA A 448 -11.97 6.86 -2.83
C ALA A 448 -10.49 7.21 -3.09
N MET A 449 -10.09 7.37 -4.36
CA MET A 449 -8.74 7.83 -4.72
C MET A 449 -8.40 9.19 -4.09
N GLY A 450 -9.33 10.15 -4.08
CA GLY A 450 -9.11 11.47 -3.50
C GLY A 450 -9.06 11.52 -1.96
N ARG A 451 -9.30 10.40 -1.27
CA ARG A 451 -9.10 10.26 0.19
C ARG A 451 -7.73 9.69 0.54
N ILE A 452 -7.09 9.04 -0.43
CA ILE A 452 -5.80 8.35 -0.27
C ILE A 452 -4.65 9.25 -0.70
N GLY A 453 -4.88 10.12 -1.73
CA GLY A 453 -3.88 10.99 -2.33
C GLY A 453 -3.86 12.43 -1.80
#